data_8141fdf35f5f97302300ec5271520637
#
_entry.id   8141fdf35f5f97302300ec5271520637
#
_cell.length_a   1.000
_cell.length_b   1.000
_cell.length_c   1.000
_cell.angle_alpha   90.00
_cell.angle_beta   90.00
_cell.angle_gamma   90.00
#
_symmetry.space_group_name_H-M   'P 1'
#
loop_
_entity.id
_entity.type
_entity.pdbx_description
1 polymer ?
#
loop_
_entity_poly.entity_id
_entity_poly.type
_entity_poly.pdbx_seq_one_letter_code
_entity_poly.pdbx_strand_id
1 'polypeptide(L)'
;MKGNRFFKIRELFTKYFLIFQDISRKLGVLVAGLCNVVIVLCGFLFATLFIARLGFYNHQIVQDNLISLMRNILFVTYCAKIFVTYIARNPDGTIQIVNRKGWARWIDISATLLATIVLFANTQISWFQPLNGTFLSGFVAISFVLVLIFISEFHKVSKFLMLAKLSPPMFFAISFLILILIGSGLLMLPDIRIGQMSYFEALFTSTSTICVSGLSIVDLPATLTLKGNCLLLVLFQVGGLGIMVFTGLFAYAFTGNVSFKDRMMLKDMFSSEAMSDVFAFLAKVISITLLFELIGAVVIYLSIAESNISNPIFFSIFHSVSAFCNCGISTLPNGFANPLVEGNNMFLLTIAILTTFGGIGFPVLISIYQITAYNTRRLLHLSTNHIPNATGSHMATRIALITTIAILIVGTLSYYWLEIKNTLASDDSFTSWVKSFFCCATARTAGFNVSDVSSWSNGTIVLIMAIMWIGASPGSTGGGIKTTTFALAVCAIVSFVRGNRYIELGYHRIGFETVLRVLAFIFISLVVIFSAFILFTVFEPDKNPFDLFFDTVSVYSTTGLSLIGTTELSMPSRVLTMILMFVGRVGPLTLLSGMFVSRKPKYAKYPYKNLTIN
;
A
#
# COMPACT_ATOMS: atom_id res chain seq x y z
N MET A 1 73.71 18.15 26.30
CA MET A 1 73.13 16.78 26.24
C MET A 1 71.74 16.60 26.89
N LYS A 2 71.16 17.54 27.58
CA LYS A 2 69.82 17.42 28.23
C LYS A 2 68.61 17.69 27.28
N GLY A 3 68.76 18.44 26.19
CA GLY A 3 67.64 18.77 25.28
C GLY A 3 67.17 17.61 24.40
N ASN A 4 68.03 16.63 24.08
CA ASN A 4 67.69 15.54 23.16
C ASN A 4 66.87 14.42 23.81
N ARG A 5 66.88 14.26 25.15
CA ARG A 5 66.06 13.31 25.89
C ARG A 5 64.60 13.79 26.02
N PHE A 6 64.38 15.06 26.23
CA PHE A 6 63.02 15.62 26.33
C PHE A 6 62.27 15.57 25.00
N PHE A 7 62.98 15.78 23.90
CA PHE A 7 62.40 15.67 22.54
C PHE A 7 61.98 14.24 22.21
N LYS A 8 62.84 13.25 22.51
CA LYS A 8 62.51 11.80 22.33
C LYS A 8 61.33 11.33 23.20
N ILE A 9 61.23 11.83 24.43
CA ILE A 9 60.12 11.49 25.33
C ILE A 9 58.83 12.07 24.83
N ARG A 10 58.84 13.30 24.33
CA ARG A 10 57.66 13.97 23.72
C ARG A 10 57.20 13.28 22.44
N GLU A 11 58.13 12.83 21.63
CA GLU A 11 57.84 12.10 20.38
C GLU A 11 57.27 10.70 20.66
N LEU A 12 57.80 10.00 21.64
CA LEU A 12 57.24 8.74 22.15
C LEU A 12 55.81 8.94 22.72
N PHE A 13 55.59 9.96 23.53
CA PHE A 13 54.30 10.24 24.10
C PHE A 13 53.25 10.60 23.02
N THR A 14 53.63 11.38 22.00
CA THR A 14 52.76 11.71 20.86
C THR A 14 52.43 10.45 20.05
N LYS A 15 53.39 9.56 19.82
CA LYS A 15 53.21 8.29 19.10
C LYS A 15 52.29 7.35 19.85
N TYR A 16 52.45 7.17 21.16
CA TYR A 16 51.57 6.34 21.98
C TYR A 16 50.16 6.95 22.10
N PHE A 17 50.05 8.27 22.19
CA PHE A 17 48.77 8.99 22.19
C PHE A 17 48.01 8.81 20.88
N LEU A 18 48.68 8.88 19.72
CA LEU A 18 48.09 8.64 18.42
C LEU A 18 47.64 7.17 18.25
N ILE A 19 48.47 6.22 18.72
CA ILE A 19 48.10 4.80 18.71
C ILE A 19 46.88 4.53 19.62
N PHE A 20 46.85 5.13 20.80
CA PHE A 20 45.72 5.02 21.71
C PHE A 20 44.45 5.63 21.11
N GLN A 21 44.58 6.75 20.44
CA GLN A 21 43.46 7.42 19.76
C GLN A 21 42.93 6.60 18.58
N ASP A 22 43.82 5.92 17.81
CA ASP A 22 43.40 5.03 16.71
C ASP A 22 42.73 3.75 17.23
N ILE A 23 43.26 3.14 18.30
CA ILE A 23 42.65 1.97 18.96
C ILE A 23 41.28 2.33 19.54
N SER A 24 41.17 3.43 20.28
CA SER A 24 39.92 3.93 20.85
C SER A 24 38.86 4.19 19.77
N ARG A 25 39.30 4.74 18.63
CA ARG A 25 38.44 5.00 17.47
C ARG A 25 37.92 3.70 16.83
N LYS A 26 38.81 2.70 16.59
CA LYS A 26 38.43 1.40 16.04
C LYS A 26 37.48 0.65 16.97
N LEU A 27 37.75 0.69 18.27
CA LEU A 27 36.88 0.11 19.29
C LEU A 27 35.50 0.78 19.31
N GLY A 28 35.45 2.11 19.22
CA GLY A 28 34.21 2.89 19.15
C GLY A 28 33.34 2.52 17.94
N VAL A 29 33.95 2.32 16.76
CA VAL A 29 33.23 1.87 15.56
C VAL A 29 32.68 0.47 15.72
N LEU A 30 33.46 -0.45 16.31
CA LEU A 30 33.03 -1.83 16.54
C LEU A 30 31.88 -1.89 17.56
N VAL A 31 31.98 -1.17 18.66
CA VAL A 31 30.90 -1.09 19.68
C VAL A 31 29.64 -0.43 19.07
N ALA A 32 29.78 0.61 18.27
CA ALA A 32 28.65 1.22 17.58
C ALA A 32 27.97 0.22 16.61
N GLY A 33 28.75 -0.63 15.94
CA GLY A 33 28.22 -1.74 15.13
C GLY A 33 27.40 -2.72 15.96
N LEU A 34 27.93 -3.17 17.10
CA LEU A 34 27.21 -4.06 18.03
C LEU A 34 25.93 -3.40 18.58
N CYS A 35 26.00 -2.14 19.00
CA CYS A 35 24.82 -1.40 19.46
C CYS A 35 23.73 -1.30 18.37
N ASN A 36 24.11 -1.15 17.10
CA ASN A 36 23.14 -1.16 16.00
C ASN A 36 22.45 -2.53 15.85
N VAL A 37 23.17 -3.62 15.99
CA VAL A 37 22.59 -4.97 15.97
C VAL A 37 21.64 -5.15 17.16
N VAL A 38 22.02 -4.70 18.36
CA VAL A 38 21.17 -4.74 19.55
C VAL A 38 19.88 -3.96 19.33
N ILE A 39 19.92 -2.75 18.76
CA ILE A 39 18.72 -1.96 18.48
C ILE A 39 17.77 -2.71 17.52
N VAL A 40 18.29 -3.36 16.49
CA VAL A 40 17.49 -4.14 15.55
C VAL A 40 16.85 -5.36 16.24
N LEU A 41 17.64 -6.12 17.02
CA LEU A 41 17.11 -7.27 17.78
C LEU A 41 16.06 -6.87 18.81
N CYS A 42 16.30 -5.78 19.54
CA CYS A 42 15.30 -5.21 20.46
C CYS A 42 14.03 -4.77 19.74
N GLY A 43 14.14 -4.26 18.51
CA GLY A 43 12.98 -3.91 17.68
C GLY A 43 12.12 -5.13 17.31
N PHE A 44 12.75 -6.24 16.94
CA PHE A 44 12.04 -7.51 16.69
C PHE A 44 11.40 -8.06 17.98
N LEU A 45 12.14 -8.07 19.09
CA LEU A 45 11.62 -8.52 20.38
C LEU A 45 10.46 -7.64 20.85
N PHE A 46 10.54 -6.33 20.66
CA PHE A 46 9.42 -5.40 20.93
C PHE A 46 8.20 -5.76 20.06
N ALA A 47 8.37 -5.97 18.76
CA ALA A 47 7.27 -6.33 17.88
C ALA A 47 6.58 -7.63 18.33
N THR A 48 7.36 -8.66 18.72
CA THR A 48 6.78 -9.92 19.25
C THR A 48 6.03 -9.72 20.57
N LEU A 49 6.56 -8.93 21.51
CA LEU A 49 5.87 -8.62 22.77
C LEU A 49 4.63 -7.75 22.57
N PHE A 50 4.69 -6.81 21.64
CA PHE A 50 3.55 -5.99 21.27
C PHE A 50 2.40 -6.83 20.70
N ILE A 51 2.74 -7.76 19.78
CA ILE A 51 1.80 -8.72 19.22
C ILE A 51 1.24 -9.65 20.31
N ALA A 52 2.10 -10.18 21.17
CA ALA A 52 1.68 -11.03 22.29
C ALA A 52 0.68 -10.31 23.20
N ARG A 53 0.92 -9.04 23.50
CA ARG A 53 -0.01 -8.25 24.34
C ARG A 53 -1.34 -7.96 23.64
N LEU A 54 -1.32 -7.66 22.34
CA LEU A 54 -2.56 -7.44 21.59
C LEU A 54 -3.41 -8.70 21.48
N GLY A 55 -2.75 -9.88 21.42
CA GLY A 55 -3.39 -11.16 21.17
C GLY A 55 -3.82 -11.95 22.40
N PHE A 56 -3.28 -11.66 23.59
CA PHE A 56 -3.50 -12.44 24.82
C PHE A 56 -3.91 -11.55 26.00
N TYR A 57 -4.92 -10.71 25.79
CA TYR A 57 -5.34 -9.70 26.77
C TYR A 57 -5.93 -10.28 28.08
N ASN A 58 -6.46 -11.49 28.08
CA ASN A 58 -7.25 -12.05 29.19
C ASN A 58 -6.44 -12.56 30.41
N HIS A 59 -5.11 -12.48 30.40
CA HIS A 59 -4.27 -12.89 31.54
C HIS A 59 -3.52 -11.72 32.17
N GLN A 60 -4.10 -11.10 33.23
CA GLN A 60 -3.51 -9.93 33.93
C GLN A 60 -2.04 -10.14 34.36
N ILE A 61 -1.70 -11.32 34.92
CA ILE A 61 -0.33 -11.65 35.36
C ILE A 61 0.66 -11.61 34.18
N VAL A 62 0.24 -12.04 33.00
CA VAL A 62 1.07 -12.01 31.79
C VAL A 62 1.28 -10.58 31.32
N GLN A 63 0.29 -9.71 31.49
CA GLN A 63 0.35 -8.32 31.04
C GLN A 63 1.35 -7.47 31.80
N ASP A 64 1.39 -7.58 33.13
CA ASP A 64 2.33 -6.81 33.96
C ASP A 64 3.77 -7.22 33.68
N ASN A 65 4.01 -8.52 33.46
CA ASN A 65 5.31 -9.04 33.06
C ASN A 65 5.72 -8.56 31.66
N LEU A 66 4.77 -8.50 30.70
CA LEU A 66 5.03 -7.98 29.35
C LEU A 66 5.40 -6.50 29.36
N ILE A 67 4.71 -5.66 30.14
CA ILE A 67 5.05 -4.24 30.29
C ILE A 67 6.45 -4.08 30.88
N SER A 68 6.77 -4.87 31.91
CA SER A 68 8.10 -4.85 32.52
C SER A 68 9.20 -5.22 31.53
N LEU A 69 8.99 -6.26 30.71
CA LEU A 69 9.91 -6.65 29.63
C LEU A 69 10.05 -5.55 28.57
N MET A 70 8.95 -4.95 28.14
CA MET A 70 8.98 -3.85 27.16
C MET A 70 9.73 -2.62 27.69
N ARG A 71 9.60 -2.31 28.99
CA ARG A 71 10.36 -1.26 29.66
C ARG A 71 11.86 -1.57 29.67
N ASN A 72 12.25 -2.81 29.94
CA ASN A 72 13.64 -3.23 29.90
C ASN A 72 14.21 -3.13 28.46
N ILE A 73 13.43 -3.51 27.44
CA ILE A 73 13.81 -3.33 26.05
C ILE A 73 13.98 -1.84 25.70
N LEU A 74 13.06 -0.99 26.16
CA LEU A 74 13.18 0.45 25.96
C LEU A 74 14.47 0.99 26.61
N PHE A 75 14.82 0.54 27.81
CA PHE A 75 16.06 0.94 28.48
C PHE A 75 17.30 0.53 27.69
N VAL A 76 17.36 -0.74 27.24
CA VAL A 76 18.49 -1.26 26.46
C VAL A 76 18.62 -0.53 25.11
N THR A 77 17.52 -0.33 24.41
CA THR A 77 17.51 0.41 23.12
C THR A 77 17.90 1.87 23.30
N TYR A 78 17.47 2.49 24.39
CA TYR A 78 17.82 3.87 24.75
C TYR A 78 19.31 4.01 24.99
N CYS A 79 19.92 3.16 25.84
CA CYS A 79 21.36 3.15 26.09
C CYS A 79 22.17 2.93 24.80
N ALA A 80 21.79 1.94 24.01
CA ALA A 80 22.43 1.67 22.74
C ALA A 80 22.31 2.84 21.76
N LYS A 81 21.14 3.49 21.71
CA LYS A 81 20.90 4.66 20.86
C LYS A 81 21.69 5.89 21.28
N ILE A 82 21.75 6.18 22.57
CA ILE A 82 22.59 7.29 23.08
C ILE A 82 24.04 7.06 22.69
N PHE A 83 24.54 5.83 22.91
CA PHE A 83 25.91 5.53 22.56
C PHE A 83 26.18 5.77 21.07
N VAL A 84 25.37 5.22 20.18
CA VAL A 84 25.53 5.36 18.73
C VAL A 84 25.36 6.80 18.28
N THR A 85 24.38 7.52 18.81
CA THR A 85 24.00 8.84 18.28
C THR A 85 24.89 9.96 18.79
N TYR A 86 25.27 9.92 20.08
CA TYR A 86 25.93 11.02 20.78
C TYR A 86 27.38 10.72 21.16
N ILE A 87 27.74 9.45 21.40
CA ILE A 87 29.07 9.08 21.90
C ILE A 87 29.95 8.55 20.77
N ALA A 88 29.43 7.66 19.91
CA ALA A 88 30.21 7.08 18.83
C ALA A 88 30.56 8.14 17.77
N ARG A 89 31.85 8.13 17.35
CA ARG A 89 32.35 9.01 16.30
C ARG A 89 32.45 8.25 14.98
N ASN A 90 32.18 8.96 13.89
CA ASN A 90 32.42 8.45 12.54
C ASN A 90 33.93 8.26 12.29
N PRO A 91 34.32 7.53 11.22
CA PRO A 91 35.70 7.48 10.76
C PRO A 91 36.38 8.85 10.61
N ASP A 92 35.61 9.90 10.31
CA ASP A 92 36.06 11.29 10.15
C ASP A 92 36.21 12.05 11.49
N GLY A 93 35.99 11.39 12.63
CA GLY A 93 36.06 12.01 13.96
C GLY A 93 34.83 12.82 14.38
N THR A 94 33.83 12.96 13.53
CA THR A 94 32.57 13.68 13.82
C THR A 94 31.57 12.79 14.55
N ILE A 95 30.74 13.38 15.44
CA ILE A 95 29.66 12.67 16.13
C ILE A 95 28.55 12.34 15.11
N GLN A 96 27.96 11.17 15.18
CA GLN A 96 26.97 10.71 14.18
C GLN A 96 25.77 11.64 14.02
N ILE A 97 25.27 12.25 15.10
CA ILE A 97 24.14 13.18 15.04
C ILE A 97 24.43 14.43 14.21
N VAL A 98 25.70 14.87 14.16
CA VAL A 98 26.10 16.07 13.40
C VAL A 98 25.98 15.83 11.89
N ASN A 99 26.19 14.61 11.44
CA ASN A 99 26.09 14.23 10.03
C ASN A 99 24.66 13.95 9.56
N ARG A 100 23.69 13.82 10.47
CA ARG A 100 22.27 13.71 10.11
C ARG A 100 21.71 15.08 9.77
N LYS A 101 21.16 15.23 8.55
CA LYS A 101 20.57 16.49 8.05
C LYS A 101 19.04 16.46 8.08
N GLY A 102 18.44 17.63 8.27
CA GLY A 102 16.99 17.82 8.15
C GLY A 102 16.16 17.17 9.27
N TRP A 103 14.98 16.70 8.91
CA TRP A 103 13.96 16.14 9.81
C TRP A 103 14.41 14.89 10.58
N ALA A 104 15.31 14.07 10.00
CA ALA A 104 15.82 12.87 10.65
C ALA A 104 16.57 13.18 11.95
N ARG A 105 17.29 14.33 12.01
CA ARG A 105 17.94 14.81 13.23
C ARG A 105 16.92 15.17 14.31
N TRP A 106 15.83 15.83 13.93
CA TRP A 106 14.78 16.20 14.88
C TRP A 106 14.02 15.00 15.42
N ILE A 107 13.77 13.98 14.59
CA ILE A 107 13.16 12.71 15.06
C ILE A 107 14.09 12.01 16.06
N ASP A 108 15.39 11.97 15.83
CA ASP A 108 16.32 11.36 16.79
C ASP A 108 16.33 12.10 18.13
N ILE A 109 16.36 13.43 18.08
CA ILE A 109 16.31 14.24 19.30
C ILE A 109 15.00 14.05 20.04
N SER A 110 13.86 14.11 19.33
CA SER A 110 12.54 13.92 19.96
C SER A 110 12.35 12.51 20.50
N ALA A 111 12.78 11.48 19.77
CA ALA A 111 12.70 10.09 20.22
C ALA A 111 13.55 9.84 21.47
N THR A 112 14.78 10.40 21.55
CA THR A 112 15.63 10.27 22.73
C THR A 112 15.09 11.05 23.91
N LEU A 113 14.55 12.26 23.70
CA LEU A 113 13.97 13.08 24.74
C LEU A 113 12.70 12.42 25.34
N LEU A 114 11.81 11.93 24.46
CA LEU A 114 10.61 11.19 24.89
C LEU A 114 10.97 9.88 25.62
N ALA A 115 11.98 9.15 25.15
CA ALA A 115 12.47 7.95 25.81
C ALA A 115 12.96 8.27 27.23
N THR A 116 13.70 9.37 27.38
CA THR A 116 14.16 9.85 28.70
C THR A 116 12.97 10.12 29.62
N ILE A 117 11.97 10.90 29.16
CA ILE A 117 10.77 11.23 29.92
C ILE A 117 10.02 9.98 30.37
N VAL A 118 9.78 9.04 29.43
CA VAL A 118 9.05 7.79 29.72
C VAL A 118 9.82 6.89 30.67
N LEU A 119 11.15 6.80 30.57
CA LEU A 119 11.97 6.02 31.51
C LEU A 119 11.98 6.63 32.89
N PHE A 120 12.12 7.96 32.99
CA PHE A 120 12.08 8.66 34.31
C PHE A 120 10.69 8.61 34.93
N ALA A 121 9.61 8.69 34.15
CA ALA A 121 8.24 8.55 34.68
C ALA A 121 7.98 7.16 35.28
N ASN A 122 8.76 6.15 34.88
CA ASN A 122 8.67 4.77 35.39
C ASN A 122 9.66 4.48 36.54
N THR A 123 10.49 5.46 36.95
CA THR A 123 11.39 5.28 38.10
C THR A 123 10.68 5.62 39.42
N GLN A 124 11.06 4.94 40.50
CA GLN A 124 10.54 5.23 41.85
C GLN A 124 11.24 6.42 42.54
N ILE A 125 11.80 7.34 41.76
CA ILE A 125 12.43 8.54 42.27
C ILE A 125 11.34 9.48 42.75
N SER A 126 11.42 9.93 44.01
CA SER A 126 10.39 10.74 44.71
C SER A 126 9.92 11.98 43.96
N TRP A 127 10.80 12.59 43.17
CA TRP A 127 10.51 13.78 42.36
C TRP A 127 9.61 13.50 41.15
N PHE A 128 9.55 12.25 40.67
CA PHE A 128 8.76 11.82 39.52
C PHE A 128 7.56 10.94 39.88
N GLN A 129 7.31 10.70 41.15
CA GLN A 129 6.14 9.93 41.63
C GLN A 129 4.79 10.43 41.08
N PRO A 130 4.55 11.76 40.89
CA PRO A 130 3.29 12.22 40.30
C PRO A 130 3.03 11.72 38.89
N LEU A 131 4.07 11.28 38.17
CA LEU A 131 3.95 10.73 36.83
C LEU A 131 3.69 9.21 36.81
N ASN A 132 3.87 8.53 37.97
CA ASN A 132 3.51 7.12 38.10
C ASN A 132 1.98 6.98 38.09
N GLY A 133 1.48 6.07 37.22
CA GLY A 133 0.05 5.89 37.00
C GLY A 133 -0.57 6.83 35.97
N THR A 134 0.22 7.76 35.40
CA THR A 134 -0.22 8.59 34.27
C THR A 134 -0.11 7.82 32.95
N PHE A 135 -0.69 8.38 31.89
CA PHE A 135 -0.57 7.86 30.51
C PHE A 135 0.90 7.59 30.07
N LEU A 136 1.85 8.39 30.61
CA LEU A 136 3.28 8.28 30.31
C LEU A 136 3.96 7.00 30.83
N SER A 137 3.45 6.41 31.93
CA SER A 137 3.97 5.14 32.46
C SER A 137 3.36 3.90 31.80
N GLY A 138 2.30 4.12 31.03
CA GLY A 138 1.52 3.04 30.41
C GLY A 138 2.16 2.43 29.16
N PHE A 139 1.61 1.29 28.77
CA PHE A 139 1.95 0.56 27.56
C PHE A 139 1.99 1.44 26.30
N VAL A 140 1.03 2.36 26.16
CA VAL A 140 0.90 3.21 24.96
C VAL A 140 2.11 4.12 24.79
N ALA A 141 2.57 4.74 25.86
CA ALA A 141 3.74 5.63 25.82
C ALA A 141 5.04 4.86 25.51
N ILE A 142 5.25 3.71 26.17
CA ILE A 142 6.40 2.85 25.91
C ILE A 142 6.41 2.39 24.45
N SER A 143 5.27 1.94 23.96
CA SER A 143 5.12 1.47 22.56
C SER A 143 5.35 2.59 21.56
N PHE A 144 4.80 3.77 21.79
CA PHE A 144 4.97 4.93 20.93
C PHE A 144 6.45 5.33 20.80
N VAL A 145 7.16 5.39 21.93
CA VAL A 145 8.60 5.73 21.92
C VAL A 145 9.44 4.68 21.22
N LEU A 146 9.16 3.39 21.44
CA LEU A 146 9.86 2.30 20.75
C LEU A 146 9.62 2.34 19.23
N VAL A 147 8.39 2.60 18.79
CA VAL A 147 8.06 2.80 17.38
C VAL A 147 8.84 3.98 16.79
N LEU A 148 8.90 5.12 17.48
CA LEU A 148 9.68 6.27 17.03
C LEU A 148 11.18 5.96 16.90
N ILE A 149 11.75 5.25 17.88
CA ILE A 149 13.16 4.80 17.81
C ILE A 149 13.35 3.88 16.60
N PHE A 150 12.44 2.93 16.37
CA PHE A 150 12.52 2.01 15.25
C PHE A 150 12.43 2.72 13.90
N ILE A 151 11.49 3.68 13.75
CA ILE A 151 11.38 4.52 12.55
C ILE A 151 12.67 5.29 12.29
N SER A 152 13.28 5.88 13.34
CA SER A 152 14.51 6.65 13.20
C SER A 152 15.71 5.79 12.75
N GLU A 153 15.70 4.50 13.07
CA GLU A 153 16.77 3.56 12.72
C GLU A 153 16.47 2.73 11.46
N PHE A 154 15.28 2.86 10.89
CA PHE A 154 14.83 2.11 9.71
C PHE A 154 15.78 2.23 8.51
N HIS A 155 16.45 3.38 8.35
CA HIS A 155 17.43 3.58 7.29
C HIS A 155 18.64 2.62 7.37
N LYS A 156 18.93 2.03 8.55
CA LYS A 156 20.00 1.03 8.71
C LYS A 156 19.55 -0.34 8.20
N VAL A 157 18.27 -0.67 8.38
CA VAL A 157 17.65 -1.89 7.83
C VAL A 157 17.65 -1.82 6.30
N SER A 158 17.39 -0.64 5.73
CA SER A 158 17.44 -0.45 4.27
C SER A 158 18.82 -0.73 3.67
N LYS A 159 19.91 -0.39 4.36
CA LYS A 159 21.28 -0.73 3.94
C LYS A 159 21.54 -2.25 3.90
N PHE A 160 20.98 -2.99 4.83
CA PHE A 160 21.08 -4.46 4.84
C PHE A 160 20.31 -5.08 3.66
N LEU A 161 19.13 -4.54 3.34
CA LEU A 161 18.34 -4.95 2.17
C LEU A 161 19.05 -4.65 0.83
N MET A 162 19.89 -3.61 0.77
CA MET A 162 20.71 -3.31 -0.41
C MET A 162 21.76 -4.41 -0.72
N LEU A 163 22.21 -5.16 0.28
CA LEU A 163 23.14 -6.26 0.08
C LEU A 163 22.53 -7.43 -0.72
N ALA A 164 21.21 -7.55 -0.73
CA ALA A 164 20.49 -8.63 -1.41
C ALA A 164 20.45 -8.49 -2.95
N LYS A 165 20.96 -7.39 -3.55
CA LYS A 165 21.01 -7.13 -5.02
C LYS A 165 19.69 -7.43 -5.74
N LEU A 166 18.54 -7.28 -5.05
CA LEU A 166 17.22 -7.53 -5.62
C LEU A 166 16.84 -6.42 -6.60
N SER A 167 16.18 -6.78 -7.70
CA SER A 167 15.57 -5.79 -8.59
C SER A 167 14.39 -5.10 -7.87
N PRO A 168 14.08 -3.80 -8.15
CA PRO A 168 12.97 -3.09 -7.54
C PRO A 168 11.63 -3.84 -7.62
N PRO A 169 11.24 -4.45 -8.76
CA PRO A 169 10.02 -5.24 -8.84
C PRO A 169 10.00 -6.46 -7.93
N MET A 170 11.13 -7.16 -7.80
CA MET A 170 11.24 -8.35 -6.95
C MET A 170 11.18 -7.97 -5.46
N PHE A 171 11.82 -6.86 -5.07
CA PHE A 171 11.74 -6.33 -3.72
C PHE A 171 10.29 -6.02 -3.34
N PHE A 172 9.54 -5.39 -4.24
CA PHE A 172 8.13 -5.11 -4.05
C PHE A 172 7.30 -6.39 -3.84
N ALA A 173 7.46 -7.39 -4.72
CA ALA A 173 6.73 -8.65 -4.62
C ALA A 173 7.02 -9.39 -3.29
N ILE A 174 8.30 -9.46 -2.89
CA ILE A 174 8.71 -10.09 -1.63
C ILE A 174 8.14 -9.32 -0.43
N SER A 175 8.15 -7.99 -0.44
CA SER A 175 7.60 -7.19 0.66
C SER A 175 6.11 -7.43 0.86
N PHE A 176 5.34 -7.57 -0.22
CA PHE A 176 3.92 -7.93 -0.16
C PHE A 176 3.71 -9.34 0.40
N LEU A 177 4.51 -10.32 -0.03
CA LEU A 177 4.46 -11.68 0.50
C LEU A 177 4.73 -11.71 2.01
N ILE A 178 5.75 -10.98 2.47
CA ILE A 178 6.07 -10.87 3.90
C ILE A 178 4.90 -10.25 4.68
N LEU A 179 4.28 -9.19 4.15
CA LEU A 179 3.10 -8.57 4.79
C LEU A 179 1.93 -9.54 4.89
N ILE A 180 1.67 -10.33 3.85
CA ILE A 180 0.62 -11.37 3.85
C ILE A 180 0.89 -12.39 4.96
N LEU A 181 2.12 -12.87 5.09
CA LEU A 181 2.49 -13.83 6.14
C LEU A 181 2.38 -13.23 7.55
N ILE A 182 2.80 -11.98 7.73
CA ILE A 182 2.65 -11.27 9.01
C ILE A 182 1.16 -11.07 9.33
N GLY A 183 0.37 -10.61 8.37
CA GLY A 183 -1.06 -10.40 8.53
C GLY A 183 -1.80 -11.70 8.89
N SER A 184 -1.47 -12.82 8.23
CA SER A 184 -2.06 -14.12 8.56
C SER A 184 -1.73 -14.58 9.98
N GLY A 185 -0.48 -14.37 10.43
CA GLY A 185 -0.08 -14.66 11.82
C GLY A 185 -0.82 -13.78 12.85
N LEU A 186 -1.03 -12.49 12.53
CA LEU A 186 -1.77 -11.58 13.40
C LEU A 186 -3.26 -11.96 13.50
N LEU A 187 -3.89 -12.39 12.40
CA LEU A 187 -5.30 -12.84 12.40
C LEU A 187 -5.52 -14.10 13.23
N MET A 188 -4.48 -14.92 13.44
CA MET A 188 -4.56 -16.12 14.28
C MET A 188 -4.59 -15.84 15.79
N LEU A 189 -4.36 -14.62 16.23
CA LEU A 189 -4.32 -14.28 17.66
C LEU A 189 -5.70 -14.47 18.31
N PRO A 190 -5.77 -15.04 19.54
CA PRO A 190 -7.03 -15.38 20.19
C PRO A 190 -8.00 -14.22 20.40
N ASP A 191 -7.50 -13.04 20.78
CA ASP A 191 -8.33 -11.86 21.04
C ASP A 191 -8.85 -11.16 19.76
N ILE A 192 -8.35 -11.56 18.62
CA ILE A 192 -8.70 -10.98 17.32
C ILE A 192 -9.88 -11.70 16.69
N ARG A 193 -10.09 -12.95 17.06
CA ARG A 193 -11.17 -13.81 16.54
C ARG A 193 -12.19 -14.17 17.61
N ILE A 194 -13.44 -14.40 17.20
CA ILE A 194 -14.55 -14.85 18.08
C ILE A 194 -14.59 -16.38 18.11
N GLY A 195 -14.27 -17.03 16.99
CA GLY A 195 -14.36 -18.48 16.83
C GLY A 195 -13.04 -19.14 16.44
N GLN A 196 -13.13 -20.40 16.01
CA GLN A 196 -11.98 -21.11 15.45
C GLN A 196 -11.78 -20.69 14.00
N MET A 197 -10.61 -20.19 13.67
CA MET A 197 -10.17 -19.84 12.32
C MET A 197 -8.93 -20.67 12.01
N SER A 198 -8.94 -21.42 10.92
CA SER A 198 -7.77 -22.17 10.47
C SER A 198 -6.68 -21.23 9.94
N TYR A 199 -5.41 -21.67 9.97
CA TYR A 199 -4.32 -20.86 9.39
C TYR A 199 -4.52 -20.56 7.90
N PHE A 200 -5.14 -21.50 7.17
CA PHE A 200 -5.45 -21.31 5.75
C PHE A 200 -6.50 -20.19 5.54
N GLU A 201 -7.54 -20.14 6.35
CA GLU A 201 -8.54 -19.06 6.31
C GLU A 201 -7.92 -17.71 6.68
N ALA A 202 -7.03 -17.67 7.68
CA ALA A 202 -6.28 -16.48 8.04
C ALA A 202 -5.35 -16.03 6.91
N LEU A 203 -4.68 -16.96 6.23
CA LEU A 203 -3.80 -16.68 5.10
C LEU A 203 -4.60 -16.15 3.89
N PHE A 204 -5.74 -16.76 3.59
CA PHE A 204 -6.63 -16.30 2.52
C PHE A 204 -7.15 -14.88 2.81
N THR A 205 -7.67 -14.65 4.01
CA THR A 205 -8.18 -13.33 4.44
C THR A 205 -7.08 -12.27 4.42
N SER A 206 -5.88 -12.59 4.90
CA SER A 206 -4.73 -11.70 4.85
C SER A 206 -4.32 -11.38 3.40
N THR A 207 -4.30 -12.40 2.52
CA THR A 207 -4.00 -12.21 1.10
C THR A 207 -5.02 -11.31 0.43
N SER A 208 -6.30 -11.58 0.63
CA SER A 208 -7.40 -10.79 0.09
C SER A 208 -7.35 -9.33 0.57
N THR A 209 -7.11 -9.13 1.86
CA THR A 209 -7.06 -7.81 2.49
C THR A 209 -5.86 -6.99 2.00
N ILE A 210 -4.66 -7.56 1.95
CA ILE A 210 -3.45 -6.86 1.52
C ILE A 210 -3.40 -6.67 0.00
N CYS A 211 -3.89 -7.65 -0.78
CA CYS A 211 -4.07 -7.48 -2.22
C CYS A 211 -5.27 -6.59 -2.57
N VAL A 212 -6.07 -6.21 -1.55
CA VAL A 212 -7.24 -5.34 -1.71
C VAL A 212 -8.22 -5.94 -2.72
N SER A 213 -8.58 -7.21 -2.50
CA SER A 213 -9.46 -7.98 -3.38
C SER A 213 -10.88 -8.14 -2.82
N GLY A 214 -11.04 -8.11 -1.50
CA GLY A 214 -12.36 -8.16 -0.85
C GLY A 214 -13.01 -9.53 -0.75
N LEU A 215 -12.42 -10.57 -1.33
CA LEU A 215 -12.93 -11.94 -1.23
C LEU A 215 -12.68 -12.53 0.16
N SER A 216 -13.64 -13.28 0.68
CA SER A 216 -13.52 -13.99 1.95
C SER A 216 -14.08 -15.39 1.86
N ILE A 217 -13.41 -16.36 2.51
CA ILE A 217 -13.91 -17.73 2.69
C ILE A 217 -14.57 -17.96 4.05
N VAL A 218 -14.60 -16.90 4.87
CA VAL A 218 -15.27 -16.89 6.18
C VAL A 218 -16.19 -15.69 6.29
N ASP A 219 -17.21 -15.79 7.11
CA ASP A 219 -18.05 -14.64 7.45
C ASP A 219 -17.27 -13.73 8.43
N LEU A 220 -16.66 -12.67 7.89
CA LEU A 220 -15.80 -11.77 8.66
C LEU A 220 -16.53 -11.08 9.83
N PRO A 221 -17.78 -10.58 9.67
CA PRO A 221 -18.56 -10.04 10.79
C PRO A 221 -18.78 -11.03 11.94
N ALA A 222 -18.96 -12.30 11.64
CA ALA A 222 -19.19 -13.33 12.65
C ALA A 222 -17.91 -13.89 13.28
N THR A 223 -16.79 -13.82 12.56
CA THR A 223 -15.52 -14.45 12.98
C THR A 223 -14.53 -13.51 13.66
N LEU A 224 -14.65 -12.20 13.44
CA LEU A 224 -13.68 -11.23 13.94
C LEU A 224 -14.28 -10.35 15.04
N THR A 225 -13.46 -10.09 16.05
CA THR A 225 -13.74 -9.09 17.09
C THR A 225 -13.58 -7.67 16.53
N LEU A 226 -13.97 -6.66 17.33
CA LEU A 226 -13.67 -5.26 16.98
C LEU A 226 -12.16 -5.03 16.75
N LYS A 227 -11.30 -5.68 17.54
CA LYS A 227 -9.83 -5.62 17.34
C LYS A 227 -9.42 -6.27 16.02
N GLY A 228 -10.09 -7.35 15.62
CA GLY A 228 -9.88 -8.00 14.32
C GLY A 228 -10.25 -7.10 13.16
N ASN A 229 -11.37 -6.42 13.25
CA ASN A 229 -11.79 -5.43 12.25
C ASN A 229 -10.83 -4.23 12.19
N CYS A 230 -10.29 -3.76 13.33
CA CYS A 230 -9.23 -2.75 13.34
C CYS A 230 -7.95 -3.25 12.66
N LEU A 231 -7.59 -4.52 12.85
CA LEU A 231 -6.44 -5.13 12.17
C LEU A 231 -6.67 -5.19 10.66
N LEU A 232 -7.86 -5.62 10.20
CA LEU A 232 -8.20 -5.61 8.77
C LEU A 232 -8.08 -4.20 8.19
N LEU A 233 -8.58 -3.18 8.91
CA LEU A 233 -8.47 -1.77 8.50
C LEU A 233 -7.01 -1.37 8.26
N VAL A 234 -6.10 -1.74 9.16
CA VAL A 234 -4.66 -1.47 8.98
C VAL A 234 -4.09 -2.25 7.79
N LEU A 235 -4.47 -3.53 7.63
CA LEU A 235 -3.95 -4.37 6.56
C LEU A 235 -4.37 -3.85 5.18
N PHE A 236 -5.64 -3.50 4.96
CA PHE A 236 -6.05 -2.97 3.65
C PHE A 236 -5.58 -1.52 3.43
N GLN A 237 -5.39 -0.72 4.48
CA GLN A 237 -4.74 0.58 4.36
C GLN A 237 -3.28 0.46 3.88
N VAL A 238 -2.52 -0.45 4.50
CA VAL A 238 -1.15 -0.77 4.08
C VAL A 238 -1.14 -1.37 2.66
N GLY A 239 -2.07 -2.26 2.33
CA GLY A 239 -2.23 -2.86 1.01
C GLY A 239 -2.60 -1.84 -0.07
N GLY A 240 -3.57 -0.95 0.21
CA GLY A 240 -4.03 0.10 -0.70
C GLY A 240 -2.94 1.12 -1.02
N LEU A 241 -2.27 1.65 0.00
CA LEU A 241 -1.15 2.58 -0.14
C LEU A 241 0.14 1.90 -0.61
N GLY A 242 0.23 0.56 -0.45
CA GLY A 242 1.48 -0.21 -0.46
C GLY A 242 2.35 0.02 -1.68
N ILE A 243 1.81 -0.02 -2.91
CA ILE A 243 2.61 0.15 -4.13
C ILE A 243 3.36 1.48 -4.11
N MET A 244 2.67 2.58 -3.77
CA MET A 244 3.27 3.91 -3.78
C MET A 244 4.22 4.13 -2.61
N VAL A 245 3.86 3.66 -1.42
CA VAL A 245 4.68 3.82 -0.22
C VAL A 245 5.94 2.96 -0.31
N PHE A 246 5.81 1.70 -0.71
CA PHE A 246 6.98 0.81 -0.85
C PHE A 246 7.93 1.25 -1.96
N THR A 247 7.42 1.64 -3.13
CA THR A 247 8.27 2.20 -4.18
C THR A 247 8.94 3.50 -3.76
N GLY A 248 8.25 4.35 -3.00
CA GLY A 248 8.82 5.57 -2.43
C GLY A 248 9.92 5.31 -1.41
N LEU A 249 9.68 4.41 -0.47
CA LEU A 249 10.68 3.99 0.52
C LEU A 249 11.89 3.32 -0.16
N PHE A 250 11.64 2.50 -1.18
CA PHE A 250 12.68 1.89 -1.98
C PHE A 250 13.51 2.94 -2.72
N ALA A 251 12.87 3.88 -3.42
CA ALA A 251 13.56 4.98 -4.08
C ALA A 251 14.44 5.77 -3.11
N TYR A 252 13.93 6.05 -1.91
CA TYR A 252 14.70 6.71 -0.86
C TYR A 252 15.90 5.88 -0.37
N ALA A 253 15.70 4.60 -0.12
CA ALA A 253 16.76 3.70 0.34
C ALA A 253 17.92 3.62 -0.67
N PHE A 254 17.62 3.75 -1.96
CA PHE A 254 18.59 3.60 -3.05
C PHE A 254 19.17 4.92 -3.59
N THR A 255 18.76 6.11 -3.12
CA THR A 255 19.23 7.40 -3.63
C THR A 255 20.75 7.61 -3.52
N GLY A 256 21.46 6.82 -2.71
CA GLY A 256 22.92 6.91 -2.56
C GLY A 256 23.75 6.18 -3.63
N ASN A 257 23.30 5.04 -4.16
CA ASN A 257 24.13 4.14 -4.99
C ASN A 257 23.36 3.41 -6.11
N VAL A 258 22.27 3.98 -6.61
CA VAL A 258 21.44 3.31 -7.63
C VAL A 258 22.07 3.44 -9.00
N SER A 259 22.15 2.33 -9.74
CA SER A 259 22.49 2.33 -11.15
C SER A 259 21.52 3.23 -11.94
N PHE A 260 22.03 3.91 -12.97
CA PHE A 260 21.20 4.75 -13.86
C PHE A 260 19.97 4.00 -14.39
N LYS A 261 20.10 2.70 -14.63
CA LYS A 261 19.03 1.82 -15.09
C LYS A 261 17.94 1.63 -14.04
N ASP A 262 18.32 1.46 -12.78
CA ASP A 262 17.35 1.29 -11.68
C ASP A 262 16.61 2.61 -11.41
N ARG A 263 17.28 3.75 -11.58
CA ARG A 263 16.66 5.09 -11.55
C ARG A 263 15.61 5.25 -12.65
N MET A 264 15.89 4.78 -13.87
CA MET A 264 14.92 4.79 -14.97
C MET A 264 13.70 3.89 -14.66
N MET A 265 13.92 2.68 -14.12
CA MET A 265 12.82 1.81 -13.71
C MET A 265 11.94 2.44 -12.61
N LEU A 266 12.56 3.06 -11.61
CA LEU A 266 11.82 3.80 -10.57
C LEU A 266 11.06 4.99 -11.17
N LYS A 267 11.64 5.72 -12.09
CA LYS A 267 10.98 6.82 -12.81
C LYS A 267 9.74 6.33 -13.57
N ASP A 268 9.83 5.19 -14.25
CA ASP A 268 8.70 4.57 -14.97
C ASP A 268 7.59 4.14 -14.01
N MET A 269 7.93 3.69 -12.79
CA MET A 269 6.95 3.30 -11.77
C MET A 269 6.24 4.49 -11.11
N PHE A 270 6.93 5.63 -10.94
CA PHE A 270 6.38 6.82 -10.28
C PHE A 270 5.71 7.82 -11.22
N SER A 271 5.90 7.71 -12.53
CA SER A 271 5.45 8.70 -13.52
C SER A 271 5.89 10.15 -13.18
N SER A 272 6.92 10.32 -12.35
CA SER A 272 7.36 11.63 -11.86
C SER A 272 8.78 11.98 -12.28
N GLU A 273 8.98 13.21 -12.71
CA GLU A 273 10.27 13.72 -13.19
C GLU A 273 11.27 14.04 -12.07
N ALA A 274 10.82 14.16 -10.82
CA ALA A 274 11.65 14.60 -9.71
C ALA A 274 11.80 13.51 -8.63
N MET A 275 12.94 12.83 -8.60
CA MET A 275 13.33 11.93 -7.51
C MET A 275 13.83 12.68 -6.26
N SER A 276 13.91 14.02 -6.28
CA SER A 276 14.48 14.83 -5.19
C SER A 276 13.58 14.89 -3.94
N ASP A 277 12.25 14.72 -4.09
CA ASP A 277 11.29 14.97 -3.02
C ASP A 277 10.34 13.80 -2.74
N VAL A 278 10.87 12.58 -2.68
CA VAL A 278 10.06 11.35 -2.44
C VAL A 278 9.25 11.45 -1.13
N PHE A 279 9.84 12.01 -0.08
CA PHE A 279 9.10 12.21 1.19
C PHE A 279 7.96 13.21 1.08
N ALA A 280 8.18 14.31 0.38
CA ALA A 280 7.12 15.30 0.14
C ALA A 280 5.99 14.68 -0.71
N PHE A 281 6.33 13.82 -1.66
CA PHE A 281 5.34 13.06 -2.42
C PHE A 281 4.56 12.09 -1.53
N LEU A 282 5.24 11.27 -0.71
CA LEU A 282 4.61 10.34 0.22
C LEU A 282 3.73 11.05 1.24
N ALA A 283 4.20 12.16 1.81
CA ALA A 283 3.41 12.96 2.74
C ALA A 283 2.14 13.50 2.08
N LYS A 284 2.20 13.95 0.81
CA LYS A 284 1.02 14.37 0.05
C LYS A 284 0.05 13.20 -0.19
N VAL A 285 0.56 12.02 -0.57
CA VAL A 285 -0.27 10.82 -0.75
C VAL A 285 -1.02 10.50 0.52
N ILE A 286 -0.32 10.40 1.66
CA ILE A 286 -0.94 10.09 2.96
C ILE A 286 -1.94 11.18 3.36
N SER A 287 -1.59 12.46 3.20
CA SER A 287 -2.49 13.57 3.55
C SER A 287 -3.76 13.58 2.72
N ILE A 288 -3.67 13.33 1.40
CA ILE A 288 -4.83 13.25 0.50
C ILE A 288 -5.70 12.05 0.88
N THR A 289 -5.11 10.89 1.14
CA THR A 289 -5.83 9.70 1.58
C THR A 289 -6.63 9.97 2.85
N LEU A 290 -5.96 10.41 3.91
CA LEU A 290 -6.62 10.71 5.18
C LEU A 290 -7.71 11.78 5.05
N LEU A 291 -7.53 12.77 4.18
CA LEU A 291 -8.53 13.80 3.92
C LEU A 291 -9.82 13.20 3.31
N PHE A 292 -9.69 12.39 2.25
CA PHE A 292 -10.84 11.76 1.62
C PHE A 292 -11.51 10.75 2.55
N GLU A 293 -10.75 9.97 3.28
CA GLU A 293 -11.25 9.00 4.26
C GLU A 293 -12.00 9.70 5.40
N LEU A 294 -11.48 10.82 5.90
CA LEU A 294 -12.15 11.59 6.95
C LEU A 294 -13.47 12.19 6.45
N ILE A 295 -13.46 12.84 5.28
CA ILE A 295 -14.67 13.40 4.67
C ILE A 295 -15.69 12.29 4.45
N GLY A 296 -15.28 11.17 3.87
CA GLY A 296 -16.13 10.02 3.65
C GLY A 296 -16.72 9.46 4.93
N ALA A 297 -15.92 9.31 5.98
CA ALA A 297 -16.39 8.84 7.28
C ALA A 297 -17.44 9.76 7.90
N VAL A 298 -17.25 11.08 7.81
CA VAL A 298 -18.24 12.08 8.29
C VAL A 298 -19.55 11.97 7.51
N VAL A 299 -19.49 11.89 6.17
CA VAL A 299 -20.70 11.80 5.33
C VAL A 299 -21.43 10.47 5.56
N ILE A 300 -20.70 9.36 5.66
CA ILE A 300 -21.28 8.06 6.01
C ILE A 300 -21.95 8.11 7.38
N TYR A 301 -21.28 8.67 8.41
CA TYR A 301 -21.84 8.82 9.75
C TYR A 301 -23.16 9.58 9.74
N LEU A 302 -23.23 10.69 9.01
CA LEU A 302 -24.44 11.48 8.87
C LEU A 302 -25.54 10.71 8.12
N SER A 303 -25.18 9.90 7.12
CA SER A 303 -26.14 9.13 6.32
C SER A 303 -26.78 7.97 7.08
N ILE A 304 -26.09 7.40 8.09
CA ILE A 304 -26.58 6.28 8.89
C ILE A 304 -27.13 6.68 10.26
N ALA A 305 -27.28 8.00 10.53
CA ALA A 305 -27.70 8.50 11.84
C ALA A 305 -29.03 7.91 12.33
N GLU A 306 -29.93 7.55 11.40
CA GLU A 306 -31.24 6.94 11.70
C GLU A 306 -31.22 5.40 11.67
N SER A 307 -30.07 4.78 11.31
CA SER A 307 -29.95 3.34 11.19
C SER A 307 -29.52 2.73 12.53
N ASN A 308 -30.12 1.59 12.93
CA ASN A 308 -29.75 0.85 14.15
C ASN A 308 -28.43 0.07 13.99
N ILE A 309 -27.34 0.75 13.60
CA ILE A 309 -26.03 0.14 13.44
C ILE A 309 -25.25 0.21 14.75
N SER A 310 -24.75 -0.92 15.22
CA SER A 310 -23.86 -0.98 16.37
C SER A 310 -22.54 -0.26 16.05
N ASN A 311 -22.09 0.65 16.93
CA ASN A 311 -20.84 1.43 16.76
C ASN A 311 -20.76 2.24 15.44
N PRO A 312 -21.66 3.22 15.23
CA PRO A 312 -21.78 3.94 13.96
C PRO A 312 -20.48 4.70 13.57
N ILE A 313 -19.70 5.16 14.56
CA ILE A 313 -18.41 5.83 14.31
C ILE A 313 -17.41 4.85 13.68
N PHE A 314 -17.24 3.67 14.29
CA PHE A 314 -16.33 2.66 13.74
C PHE A 314 -16.77 2.18 12.37
N PHE A 315 -18.08 1.93 12.19
CA PHE A 315 -18.67 1.56 10.91
C PHE A 315 -18.33 2.58 9.82
N SER A 316 -18.50 3.87 10.10
CA SER A 316 -18.26 4.94 9.14
C SER A 316 -16.78 5.05 8.75
N ILE A 317 -15.88 4.96 9.72
CA ILE A 317 -14.43 4.97 9.46
C ILE A 317 -14.03 3.73 8.65
N PHE A 318 -14.48 2.54 9.06
CA PHE A 318 -14.14 1.28 8.40
C PHE A 318 -14.56 1.29 6.93
N HIS A 319 -15.81 1.63 6.63
CA HIS A 319 -16.32 1.62 5.26
C HIS A 319 -15.76 2.76 4.41
N SER A 320 -15.46 3.92 5.00
CA SER A 320 -14.77 5.00 4.29
C SER A 320 -13.37 4.58 3.83
N VAL A 321 -12.60 3.99 4.73
CA VAL A 321 -11.24 3.51 4.41
C VAL A 321 -11.30 2.33 3.44
N SER A 322 -12.19 1.36 3.66
CA SER A 322 -12.39 0.21 2.77
C SER A 322 -12.76 0.66 1.34
N ALA A 323 -13.64 1.66 1.22
CA ALA A 323 -14.05 2.21 -0.06
C ALA A 323 -12.92 2.97 -0.77
N PHE A 324 -12.22 3.86 -0.08
CA PHE A 324 -11.10 4.60 -0.67
C PHE A 324 -9.94 3.69 -1.07
N CYS A 325 -9.64 2.67 -0.27
CA CYS A 325 -8.65 1.64 -0.60
C CYS A 325 -9.13 0.67 -1.69
N ASN A 326 -10.38 0.71 -2.12
CA ASN A 326 -11.01 -0.23 -3.05
C ASN A 326 -10.95 -1.68 -2.55
N CYS A 327 -11.17 -1.91 -1.24
CA CYS A 327 -10.99 -3.23 -0.64
C CYS A 327 -12.24 -4.12 -0.73
N GLY A 328 -13.44 -3.53 -0.70
CA GLY A 328 -14.70 -4.29 -0.79
C GLY A 328 -15.11 -5.06 0.47
N ILE A 329 -14.34 -5.01 1.53
CA ILE A 329 -14.68 -5.66 2.80
C ILE A 329 -15.71 -4.83 3.56
N SER A 330 -16.77 -5.48 4.02
CA SER A 330 -17.83 -4.90 4.86
C SER A 330 -17.87 -5.56 6.23
N THR A 331 -18.31 -4.81 7.24
CA THR A 331 -18.64 -5.32 8.57
C THR A 331 -20.09 -5.81 8.68
N LEU A 332 -20.86 -5.71 7.59
CA LEU A 332 -22.22 -6.22 7.51
C LEU A 332 -22.25 -7.61 6.88
N PRO A 333 -23.07 -8.53 7.38
CA PRO A 333 -23.34 -9.77 6.69
C PRO A 333 -24.02 -9.48 5.34
N ASN A 334 -23.64 -10.21 4.30
CA ASN A 334 -24.06 -10.01 2.90
C ASN A 334 -23.66 -8.66 2.28
N GLY A 335 -22.65 -7.98 2.83
CA GLY A 335 -22.16 -6.71 2.27
C GLY A 335 -23.20 -5.59 2.33
N PHE A 336 -23.41 -4.85 1.25
CA PHE A 336 -24.37 -3.75 1.19
C PHE A 336 -25.75 -4.16 0.64
N ALA A 337 -25.95 -5.43 0.31
CA ALA A 337 -27.29 -6.00 0.12
C ALA A 337 -28.04 -6.18 1.46
N ASN A 338 -27.50 -5.61 2.55
CA ASN A 338 -28.13 -5.61 3.86
C ASN A 338 -29.20 -4.51 3.94
N PRO A 339 -30.42 -4.81 4.43
CA PRO A 339 -31.52 -3.86 4.54
C PRO A 339 -31.20 -2.57 5.31
N LEU A 340 -30.20 -2.59 6.18
CA LEU A 340 -29.77 -1.41 6.94
C LEU A 340 -29.17 -0.28 6.07
N VAL A 341 -28.63 -0.63 4.90
CA VAL A 341 -27.90 0.32 4.03
C VAL A 341 -28.31 0.27 2.57
N GLU A 342 -28.99 -0.77 2.11
CA GLU A 342 -29.37 -0.98 0.69
C GLU A 342 -30.20 0.18 0.12
N GLY A 343 -31.17 0.69 0.90
CA GLY A 343 -32.03 1.82 0.50
C GLY A 343 -31.41 3.21 0.73
N ASN A 344 -30.22 3.30 1.30
CA ASN A 344 -29.61 4.58 1.64
C ASN A 344 -28.78 5.15 0.48
N ASN A 345 -29.43 5.93 -0.36
CA ASN A 345 -28.83 6.54 -1.55
C ASN A 345 -27.60 7.42 -1.23
N MET A 346 -27.60 8.13 -0.08
CA MET A 346 -26.48 8.99 0.31
C MET A 346 -25.25 8.14 0.68
N PHE A 347 -25.46 7.03 1.40
CA PHE A 347 -24.42 6.06 1.73
C PHE A 347 -23.80 5.46 0.45
N LEU A 348 -24.65 4.95 -0.46
CA LEU A 348 -24.20 4.32 -1.71
C LEU A 348 -23.42 5.31 -2.60
N LEU A 349 -23.90 6.54 -2.76
CA LEU A 349 -23.19 7.58 -3.51
C LEU A 349 -21.83 7.90 -2.88
N THR A 350 -21.77 8.01 -1.56
CA THR A 350 -20.50 8.31 -0.86
C THR A 350 -19.47 7.21 -1.11
N ILE A 351 -19.88 5.94 -0.97
CA ILE A 351 -19.00 4.80 -1.27
C ILE A 351 -18.56 4.81 -2.74
N ALA A 352 -19.46 5.02 -3.69
CA ALA A 352 -19.15 5.07 -5.12
C ALA A 352 -18.17 6.21 -5.47
N ILE A 353 -18.30 7.35 -4.84
CA ILE A 353 -17.38 8.48 -5.01
C ILE A 353 -16.02 8.17 -4.42
N LEU A 354 -15.95 7.62 -3.19
CA LEU A 354 -14.69 7.25 -2.55
C LEU A 354 -13.93 6.20 -3.36
N THR A 355 -14.61 5.14 -3.84
CA THR A 355 -14.00 4.11 -4.68
C THR A 355 -13.49 4.68 -6.01
N THR A 356 -14.23 5.62 -6.58
CA THR A 356 -13.79 6.32 -7.80
C THR A 356 -12.52 7.13 -7.55
N PHE A 357 -12.44 7.91 -6.47
CA PHE A 357 -11.25 8.68 -6.14
C PHE A 357 -10.04 7.79 -5.80
N GLY A 358 -10.23 6.71 -5.06
CA GLY A 358 -9.19 5.70 -4.82
C GLY A 358 -8.66 5.07 -6.12
N GLY A 359 -9.57 4.78 -7.08
CA GLY A 359 -9.26 4.20 -8.38
C GLY A 359 -8.65 5.15 -9.41
N ILE A 360 -8.77 6.48 -9.25
CA ILE A 360 -8.18 7.47 -10.19
C ILE A 360 -6.65 7.51 -10.11
N GLY A 361 -6.08 7.22 -8.95
CA GLY A 361 -4.63 7.19 -8.73
C GLY A 361 -4.03 8.47 -8.14
N PHE A 362 -3.07 8.27 -7.24
CA PHE A 362 -2.44 9.36 -6.49
C PHE A 362 -1.74 10.41 -7.36
N PRO A 363 -1.00 10.06 -8.45
CA PRO A 363 -0.40 11.07 -9.32
C PRO A 363 -1.43 12.00 -9.94
N VAL A 364 -2.61 11.47 -10.29
CA VAL A 364 -3.72 12.24 -10.86
C VAL A 364 -4.34 13.14 -9.79
N LEU A 365 -4.59 12.62 -8.59
CA LEU A 365 -5.13 13.40 -7.46
C LEU A 365 -4.19 14.56 -7.08
N ILE A 366 -2.88 14.31 -7.02
CA ILE A 366 -1.88 15.35 -6.75
C ILE A 366 -1.88 16.41 -7.86
N SER A 367 -2.00 16.01 -9.13
CA SER A 367 -2.07 16.93 -10.25
C SER A 367 -3.34 17.81 -10.18
N ILE A 368 -4.49 17.21 -9.86
CA ILE A 368 -5.75 17.95 -9.64
C ILE A 368 -5.59 18.95 -8.50
N TYR A 369 -5.04 18.52 -7.37
CA TYR A 369 -4.77 19.40 -6.22
C TYR A 369 -3.87 20.58 -6.61
N GLN A 370 -2.80 20.36 -7.36
CA GLN A 370 -1.88 21.42 -7.80
C GLN A 370 -2.57 22.42 -8.74
N ILE A 371 -3.37 21.93 -9.69
CA ILE A 371 -4.12 22.76 -10.63
C ILE A 371 -5.16 23.59 -9.87
N THR A 372 -5.92 22.96 -8.98
CA THR A 372 -6.96 23.64 -8.19
C THR A 372 -6.34 24.70 -7.29
N ALA A 373 -5.25 24.35 -6.56
CA ALA A 373 -4.55 25.29 -5.70
C ALA A 373 -3.98 26.49 -6.48
N TYR A 374 -3.44 26.25 -7.69
CA TYR A 374 -2.95 27.32 -8.57
C TYR A 374 -4.10 28.23 -9.01
N ASN A 375 -5.21 27.67 -9.48
CA ASN A 375 -6.37 28.44 -9.93
C ASN A 375 -6.99 29.24 -8.79
N THR A 376 -7.10 28.67 -7.58
CA THR A 376 -7.60 29.37 -6.39
C THR A 376 -6.70 30.52 -5.99
N ARG A 377 -5.38 30.33 -5.98
CA ARG A 377 -4.42 31.42 -5.70
C ARG A 377 -4.50 32.54 -6.73
N ARG A 378 -4.66 32.18 -8.02
CA ARG A 378 -4.86 33.15 -9.11
C ARG A 378 -6.15 33.94 -8.93
N LEU A 379 -7.25 33.27 -8.55
CA LEU A 379 -8.54 33.90 -8.30
C LEU A 379 -8.50 34.89 -7.11
N LEU A 380 -7.71 34.53 -6.08
CA LEU A 380 -7.47 35.36 -4.90
C LEU A 380 -6.38 36.42 -5.08
N HIS A 381 -5.88 36.62 -6.30
CA HIS A 381 -4.79 37.55 -6.63
C HIS A 381 -3.50 37.38 -5.78
N LEU A 382 -3.29 36.18 -5.22
CA LEU A 382 -2.06 35.86 -4.48
C LEU A 382 -0.93 35.58 -5.47
N SER A 383 0.31 36.01 -5.12
CA SER A 383 1.51 35.80 -5.95
C SER A 383 1.67 34.31 -6.35
N THR A 384 1.69 34.04 -7.66
CA THR A 384 1.86 32.71 -8.24
C THR A 384 3.26 32.57 -8.82
N ASN A 385 4.28 32.49 -7.96
CA ASN A 385 5.67 32.37 -8.39
C ASN A 385 6.02 30.98 -8.98
N HIS A 386 5.12 30.00 -8.95
CA HIS A 386 5.32 28.69 -9.53
C HIS A 386 4.14 28.36 -10.45
N ILE A 387 4.37 28.42 -11.75
CA ILE A 387 3.54 27.71 -12.73
C ILE A 387 3.80 26.23 -12.48
N PRO A 388 2.76 25.39 -12.24
CA PRO A 388 2.98 23.95 -12.12
C PRO A 388 3.69 23.46 -13.39
N ASN A 389 4.82 22.79 -13.26
CA ASN A 389 5.60 22.26 -14.39
C ASN A 389 4.71 21.27 -15.17
N ALA A 390 4.24 21.72 -16.34
CA ALA A 390 3.01 21.27 -16.97
C ALA A 390 3.22 20.25 -18.10
N THR A 391 4.40 19.62 -18.28
CA THR A 391 4.65 19.03 -19.60
C THR A 391 4.44 17.52 -19.72
N GLY A 392 4.74 16.69 -18.74
CA GLY A 392 4.60 15.21 -18.87
C GLY A 392 3.43 14.62 -18.08
N SER A 393 3.24 15.08 -16.88
CA SER A 393 2.23 14.57 -15.93
C SER A 393 0.79 14.92 -16.33
N HIS A 394 0.57 16.06 -16.98
CA HIS A 394 -0.77 16.49 -17.39
C HIS A 394 -1.41 15.60 -18.47
N MET A 395 -0.63 15.05 -19.39
CA MET A 395 -1.15 14.19 -20.45
C MET A 395 -1.64 12.85 -19.89
N ALA A 396 -0.84 12.19 -19.06
CA ALA A 396 -1.23 10.95 -18.40
C ALA A 396 -2.46 11.15 -17.50
N THR A 397 -2.48 12.25 -16.73
CA THR A 397 -3.62 12.66 -15.91
C THR A 397 -4.89 12.86 -16.75
N ARG A 398 -4.78 13.57 -17.86
CA ARG A 398 -5.93 13.83 -18.75
C ARG A 398 -6.45 12.53 -19.36
N ILE A 399 -5.60 11.65 -19.84
CA ILE A 399 -5.99 10.33 -20.37
C ILE A 399 -6.70 9.51 -19.30
N ALA A 400 -6.12 9.42 -18.10
CA ALA A 400 -6.70 8.66 -17.00
C ALA A 400 -8.08 9.20 -16.59
N LEU A 401 -8.26 10.51 -16.50
CA LEU A 401 -9.53 11.14 -16.15
C LEU A 401 -10.59 10.92 -17.23
N ILE A 402 -10.28 11.21 -18.50
CA ILE A 402 -11.22 11.05 -19.61
C ILE A 402 -11.67 9.59 -19.71
N THR A 403 -10.73 8.65 -19.62
CA THR A 403 -11.05 7.21 -19.69
C THR A 403 -11.90 6.78 -18.50
N THR A 404 -11.57 7.24 -17.29
CA THR A 404 -12.36 6.94 -16.09
C THR A 404 -13.80 7.45 -16.21
N ILE A 405 -13.97 8.71 -16.60
CA ILE A 405 -15.30 9.32 -16.76
C ILE A 405 -16.08 8.60 -17.87
N ALA A 406 -15.43 8.29 -18.99
CA ALA A 406 -16.08 7.59 -20.11
C ALA A 406 -16.57 6.20 -19.69
N ILE A 407 -15.74 5.42 -18.98
CA ILE A 407 -16.12 4.08 -18.49
C ILE A 407 -17.28 4.18 -17.49
N LEU A 408 -17.24 5.16 -16.58
CA LEU A 408 -18.32 5.35 -15.60
C LEU A 408 -19.63 5.72 -16.28
N ILE A 409 -19.62 6.66 -17.22
CA ILE A 409 -20.84 7.09 -17.93
C ILE A 409 -21.39 5.93 -18.76
N VAL A 410 -20.58 5.32 -19.63
CA VAL A 410 -21.02 4.24 -20.51
C VAL A 410 -21.46 3.03 -19.67
N GLY A 411 -20.69 2.66 -18.64
CA GLY A 411 -21.03 1.55 -17.76
C GLY A 411 -22.35 1.76 -17.00
N THR A 412 -22.54 2.97 -16.41
CA THR A 412 -23.77 3.30 -15.68
C THR A 412 -25.00 3.28 -16.59
N LEU A 413 -24.89 3.86 -17.79
CA LEU A 413 -25.98 3.86 -18.77
C LEU A 413 -26.33 2.44 -19.22
N SER A 414 -25.29 1.63 -19.52
CA SER A 414 -25.47 0.25 -19.97
C SER A 414 -26.06 -0.64 -18.84
N TYR A 415 -25.56 -0.49 -17.60
CA TYR A 415 -26.11 -1.21 -16.44
C TYR A 415 -27.57 -0.87 -16.20
N TYR A 416 -27.91 0.42 -16.20
CA TYR A 416 -29.29 0.88 -16.04
C TYR A 416 -30.22 0.26 -17.09
N TRP A 417 -29.81 0.27 -18.36
CA TRP A 417 -30.60 -0.28 -19.46
C TRP A 417 -30.81 -1.81 -19.35
N LEU A 418 -29.79 -2.54 -18.92
CA LEU A 418 -29.84 -3.99 -18.81
C LEU A 418 -30.65 -4.46 -17.59
N GLU A 419 -30.63 -3.70 -16.49
CA GLU A 419 -31.21 -4.13 -15.20
C GLU A 419 -32.54 -3.44 -14.86
N ILE A 420 -33.03 -2.47 -15.63
CA ILE A 420 -34.25 -1.71 -15.34
C ILE A 420 -35.50 -2.61 -15.21
N LYS A 421 -35.53 -3.75 -15.89
CA LYS A 421 -36.61 -4.73 -15.83
C LYS A 421 -36.30 -5.93 -14.92
N ASN A 422 -35.15 -5.96 -14.29
CA ASN A 422 -34.65 -7.05 -13.45
C ASN A 422 -34.41 -6.52 -12.02
N THR A 423 -33.17 -6.34 -11.61
CA THR A 423 -32.82 -5.98 -10.23
C THR A 423 -33.25 -4.57 -9.82
N LEU A 424 -33.47 -3.67 -10.77
CA LEU A 424 -33.91 -2.28 -10.54
C LEU A 424 -35.43 -2.09 -10.69
N ALA A 425 -36.19 -3.15 -10.99
CA ALA A 425 -37.61 -3.04 -11.32
C ALA A 425 -38.50 -2.54 -10.15
N SER A 426 -38.06 -2.74 -8.92
CA SER A 426 -38.77 -2.31 -7.70
C SER A 426 -38.32 -0.96 -7.16
N ASP A 427 -37.25 -0.38 -7.71
CA ASP A 427 -36.64 0.84 -7.20
C ASP A 427 -37.21 2.09 -7.85
N ASP A 428 -37.20 3.20 -7.11
CA ASP A 428 -37.47 4.53 -7.67
C ASP A 428 -36.44 4.90 -8.73
N SER A 429 -36.83 5.75 -9.68
CA SER A 429 -35.95 6.20 -10.75
C SER A 429 -34.61 6.77 -10.24
N PHE A 430 -34.61 7.56 -9.17
CA PHE A 430 -33.40 8.11 -8.58
C PHE A 430 -32.52 7.01 -7.96
N THR A 431 -33.10 6.12 -7.17
CA THR A 431 -32.42 4.96 -6.56
C THR A 431 -31.83 4.03 -7.61
N SER A 432 -32.54 3.79 -8.70
CA SER A 432 -32.05 2.99 -9.85
C SER A 432 -30.80 3.61 -10.48
N TRP A 433 -30.74 4.94 -10.65
CA TRP A 433 -29.55 5.61 -11.14
C TRP A 433 -28.39 5.55 -10.15
N VAL A 434 -28.65 5.72 -8.86
CA VAL A 434 -27.63 5.61 -7.79
C VAL A 434 -27.05 4.22 -7.74
N LYS A 435 -27.90 3.16 -7.73
CA LYS A 435 -27.46 1.77 -7.74
C LYS A 435 -26.66 1.44 -9.01
N SER A 436 -27.09 1.92 -10.17
CA SER A 436 -26.35 1.72 -11.44
C SER A 436 -24.97 2.35 -11.42
N PHE A 437 -24.87 3.60 -10.94
CA PHE A 437 -23.58 4.26 -10.77
C PHE A 437 -22.70 3.57 -9.75
N PHE A 438 -23.27 3.16 -8.63
CA PHE A 438 -22.57 2.40 -7.58
C PHE A 438 -21.99 1.10 -8.11
N CYS A 439 -22.79 0.24 -8.78
CA CYS A 439 -22.34 -1.03 -9.32
C CYS A 439 -21.21 -0.84 -10.34
N CYS A 440 -21.32 0.17 -11.20
CA CYS A 440 -20.28 0.48 -12.17
C CYS A 440 -18.99 1.01 -11.51
N ALA A 441 -19.10 1.86 -10.48
CA ALA A 441 -17.96 2.39 -9.77
C ALA A 441 -17.22 1.30 -8.97
N THR A 442 -17.98 0.43 -8.29
CA THR A 442 -17.40 -0.66 -7.47
C THR A 442 -16.86 -1.81 -8.29
N ALA A 443 -17.41 -2.08 -9.47
CA ALA A 443 -16.86 -3.06 -10.42
C ALA A 443 -15.42 -2.71 -10.86
N ARG A 444 -15.02 -1.44 -10.74
CA ARG A 444 -13.66 -0.99 -10.99
C ARG A 444 -12.76 -1.23 -9.77
N THR A 445 -12.59 -2.50 -9.39
CA THR A 445 -11.67 -3.00 -8.37
C THR A 445 -12.04 -2.74 -6.90
N ALA A 446 -13.30 -2.46 -6.57
CA ALA A 446 -13.73 -2.29 -5.19
C ALA A 446 -14.62 -3.44 -4.68
N GLY A 447 -15.48 -4.01 -5.53
CA GLY A 447 -16.20 -5.25 -5.24
C GLY A 447 -17.34 -5.19 -4.23
N PHE A 448 -17.79 -3.99 -3.84
CA PHE A 448 -19.01 -3.87 -3.05
C PHE A 448 -20.23 -4.19 -3.90
N ASN A 449 -21.15 -4.98 -3.39
CA ASN A 449 -22.42 -5.33 -4.01
C ASN A 449 -23.60 -4.80 -3.20
N VAL A 450 -24.62 -4.31 -3.90
CA VAL A 450 -25.89 -3.83 -3.35
C VAL A 450 -27.02 -4.83 -3.59
N SER A 451 -26.84 -5.71 -4.57
CA SER A 451 -27.75 -6.79 -4.90
C SER A 451 -26.98 -8.10 -5.03
N ASP A 452 -27.66 -9.21 -4.96
CA ASP A 452 -27.03 -10.50 -5.23
C ASP A 452 -26.55 -10.55 -6.69
N VAL A 453 -25.26 -10.82 -6.88
CA VAL A 453 -24.62 -10.86 -8.19
C VAL A 453 -25.22 -11.97 -9.07
N SER A 454 -25.71 -13.04 -8.47
CA SER A 454 -26.36 -14.17 -9.17
C SER A 454 -27.72 -13.79 -9.80
N SER A 455 -28.34 -12.70 -9.32
CA SER A 455 -29.61 -12.19 -9.85
C SER A 455 -29.47 -11.30 -11.09
N TRP A 456 -28.22 -10.96 -11.49
CA TRP A 456 -27.99 -10.10 -12.65
C TRP A 456 -28.26 -10.81 -13.97
N SER A 457 -28.65 -10.04 -14.98
CA SER A 457 -28.79 -10.57 -16.33
C SER A 457 -27.43 -10.97 -16.93
N ASN A 458 -27.41 -11.96 -17.82
CA ASN A 458 -26.17 -12.39 -18.50
C ASN A 458 -25.47 -11.22 -19.22
N GLY A 459 -26.22 -10.26 -19.77
CA GLY A 459 -25.66 -9.06 -20.39
C GLY A 459 -24.94 -8.18 -19.40
N THR A 460 -25.50 -8.00 -18.20
CA THR A 460 -24.86 -7.25 -17.10
C THR A 460 -23.60 -7.94 -16.62
N ILE A 461 -23.62 -9.26 -16.47
CA ILE A 461 -22.44 -10.03 -16.06
C ILE A 461 -21.28 -9.82 -17.06
N VAL A 462 -21.53 -9.89 -18.37
CA VAL A 462 -20.52 -9.64 -19.42
C VAL A 462 -20.02 -8.19 -19.39
N LEU A 463 -20.92 -7.21 -19.21
CA LEU A 463 -20.57 -5.81 -19.08
C LEU A 463 -19.64 -5.57 -17.87
N ILE A 464 -20.00 -6.12 -16.72
CA ILE A 464 -19.21 -5.99 -15.48
C ILE A 464 -17.85 -6.68 -15.63
N MET A 465 -17.76 -7.87 -16.26
CA MET A 465 -16.48 -8.50 -16.58
C MET A 465 -15.56 -7.58 -17.40
N ALA A 466 -16.10 -6.90 -18.40
CA ALA A 466 -15.32 -5.96 -19.20
C ALA A 466 -14.83 -4.76 -18.38
N ILE A 467 -15.68 -4.22 -17.49
CA ILE A 467 -15.33 -3.10 -16.60
C ILE A 467 -14.28 -3.54 -15.57
N MET A 468 -14.42 -4.72 -14.97
CA MET A 468 -13.44 -5.29 -14.02
C MET A 468 -12.08 -5.47 -14.68
N TRP A 469 -12.03 -5.99 -15.91
CA TRP A 469 -10.79 -6.17 -16.64
C TRP A 469 -10.08 -4.84 -16.91
N ILE A 470 -10.84 -3.77 -17.23
CA ILE A 470 -10.32 -2.39 -17.35
C ILE A 470 -10.23 -1.77 -15.95
N GLY A 471 -9.43 -2.30 -15.09
CA GLY A 471 -9.32 -1.90 -13.68
C GLY A 471 -9.11 -0.41 -13.42
N ALA A 472 -8.29 -0.10 -12.42
CA ALA A 472 -8.04 1.26 -11.96
C ALA A 472 -6.89 1.95 -12.70
N SER A 473 -6.66 3.25 -12.46
CA SER A 473 -5.58 4.03 -13.09
C SER A 473 -4.19 3.68 -12.50
N PRO A 474 -3.10 4.01 -13.21
CA PRO A 474 -1.76 3.82 -12.68
C PRO A 474 -1.53 4.57 -11.37
N GLY A 475 -0.88 3.90 -10.41
CA GLY A 475 -0.62 4.48 -9.10
C GLY A 475 -1.86 4.66 -8.23
N SER A 476 -2.90 3.88 -8.47
CA SER A 476 -4.12 3.80 -7.65
C SER A 476 -4.07 2.64 -6.67
N THR A 477 -5.09 2.56 -5.84
CA THR A 477 -5.31 1.46 -4.90
C THR A 477 -5.78 0.16 -5.58
N GLY A 478 -6.31 0.20 -6.82
CA GLY A 478 -6.89 -0.95 -7.51
C GLY A 478 -5.92 -1.75 -8.38
N GLY A 479 -6.32 -2.99 -8.75
CA GLY A 479 -5.59 -3.91 -9.63
C GLY A 479 -5.99 -3.83 -11.10
N GLY A 480 -5.92 -4.95 -11.83
CA GLY A 480 -6.33 -5.07 -13.21
C GLY A 480 -5.46 -4.33 -14.24
N ILE A 481 -5.93 -4.29 -15.51
CA ILE A 481 -5.29 -3.48 -16.56
C ILE A 481 -5.56 -2.00 -16.28
N LYS A 482 -4.52 -1.20 -16.41
CA LYS A 482 -4.64 0.22 -16.08
C LYS A 482 -5.41 1.00 -17.15
N THR A 483 -6.24 1.96 -16.72
CA THR A 483 -7.04 2.80 -17.64
C THR A 483 -6.22 3.45 -18.73
N THR A 484 -5.00 3.91 -18.43
CA THR A 484 -4.09 4.48 -19.43
C THR A 484 -3.60 3.44 -20.43
N THR A 485 -3.36 2.20 -20.00
CA THR A 485 -2.99 1.07 -20.89
C THR A 485 -4.12 0.79 -21.86
N PHE A 486 -5.35 0.69 -21.38
CA PHE A 486 -6.53 0.50 -22.23
C PHE A 486 -6.73 1.66 -23.22
N ALA A 487 -6.67 2.90 -22.73
CA ALA A 487 -6.81 4.08 -23.58
C ALA A 487 -5.75 4.14 -24.69
N LEU A 488 -4.49 3.85 -24.36
CA LEU A 488 -3.40 3.82 -25.35
C LEU A 488 -3.58 2.70 -26.36
N ALA A 489 -4.11 1.54 -25.96
CA ALA A 489 -4.43 0.45 -26.88
C ALA A 489 -5.52 0.88 -27.88
N VAL A 490 -6.60 1.49 -27.39
CA VAL A 490 -7.67 2.02 -28.26
C VAL A 490 -7.13 3.08 -29.21
N CYS A 491 -6.32 4.03 -28.72
CA CYS A 491 -5.68 5.04 -29.56
C CYS A 491 -4.73 4.43 -30.60
N ALA A 492 -4.02 3.35 -30.24
CA ALA A 492 -3.14 2.62 -31.16
C ALA A 492 -3.94 1.99 -32.31
N ILE A 493 -5.04 1.31 -31.97
CA ILE A 493 -5.94 0.68 -32.96
C ILE A 493 -6.53 1.75 -33.88
N VAL A 494 -7.08 2.85 -33.33
CA VAL A 494 -7.66 3.94 -34.12
C VAL A 494 -6.61 4.59 -35.02
N SER A 495 -5.40 4.83 -34.52
CA SER A 495 -4.30 5.40 -35.30
C SER A 495 -3.89 4.47 -36.44
N PHE A 496 -3.79 3.17 -36.19
CA PHE A 496 -3.47 2.16 -37.19
C PHE A 496 -4.54 2.07 -38.28
N VAL A 497 -5.84 2.01 -37.90
CA VAL A 497 -6.97 1.97 -38.84
C VAL A 497 -7.00 3.23 -39.73
N ARG A 498 -6.60 4.39 -39.18
CA ARG A 498 -6.49 5.65 -39.95
C ARG A 498 -5.24 5.74 -40.82
N GLY A 499 -4.40 4.72 -40.85
CA GLY A 499 -3.15 4.69 -41.62
C GLY A 499 -2.04 5.61 -41.06
N ASN A 500 -2.18 6.11 -39.86
CA ASN A 500 -1.17 6.96 -39.23
C ASN A 500 0.02 6.12 -38.75
N ARG A 501 1.22 6.60 -39.07
CA ARG A 501 2.48 5.91 -38.71
C ARG A 501 2.83 6.06 -37.20
N TYR A 502 2.22 7.01 -36.51
CA TYR A 502 2.47 7.35 -35.10
C TYR A 502 1.16 7.61 -34.37
N ILE A 503 1.15 7.31 -33.07
CA ILE A 503 0.05 7.74 -32.18
C ILE A 503 0.33 9.18 -31.78
N GLU A 504 -0.52 10.10 -32.19
CA GLU A 504 -0.46 11.50 -31.80
C GLU A 504 -1.60 11.82 -30.83
N LEU A 505 -1.25 12.28 -29.63
CA LEU A 505 -2.20 12.70 -28.61
C LEU A 505 -1.91 14.15 -28.22
N GLY A 506 -2.81 15.05 -28.63
CA GLY A 506 -2.58 16.48 -28.54
C GLY A 506 -1.37 16.91 -29.38
N TYR A 507 -0.35 17.49 -28.74
CA TYR A 507 0.89 17.94 -29.41
C TYR A 507 2.06 16.97 -29.22
N HIS A 508 1.83 15.75 -28.75
CA HIS A 508 2.89 14.81 -28.40
C HIS A 508 2.76 13.51 -29.18
N ARG A 509 3.89 12.99 -29.65
CA ARG A 509 3.98 11.66 -30.26
C ARG A 509 4.34 10.63 -29.20
N ILE A 510 3.61 9.52 -29.18
CA ILE A 510 3.89 8.40 -28.27
C ILE A 510 4.95 7.50 -28.91
N GLY A 511 5.99 7.17 -28.12
CA GLY A 511 7.07 6.31 -28.56
C GLY A 511 6.59 4.88 -28.83
N PHE A 512 7.11 4.26 -29.88
CA PHE A 512 6.77 2.89 -30.28
C PHE A 512 7.02 1.86 -29.17
N GLU A 513 8.05 2.03 -28.36
CA GLU A 513 8.32 1.18 -27.20
C GLU A 513 7.18 1.17 -26.17
N THR A 514 6.51 2.32 -25.98
CA THR A 514 5.35 2.42 -25.07
C THR A 514 4.18 1.60 -25.63
N VAL A 515 3.96 1.65 -26.94
CA VAL A 515 2.91 0.86 -27.59
C VAL A 515 3.17 -0.64 -27.45
N LEU A 516 4.42 -1.07 -27.68
CA LEU A 516 4.81 -2.49 -27.50
C LEU A 516 4.60 -2.94 -26.04
N ARG A 517 4.94 -2.10 -25.06
CA ARG A 517 4.67 -2.40 -23.64
C ARG A 517 3.18 -2.55 -23.36
N VAL A 518 2.35 -1.66 -23.90
CA VAL A 518 0.88 -1.72 -23.77
C VAL A 518 0.32 -3.03 -24.32
N LEU A 519 0.73 -3.41 -25.53
CA LEU A 519 0.29 -4.66 -26.14
C LEU A 519 0.77 -5.89 -25.35
N ALA A 520 2.01 -5.86 -24.86
CA ALA A 520 2.55 -6.92 -24.02
C ALA A 520 1.75 -7.07 -22.70
N PHE A 521 1.37 -5.96 -22.06
CA PHE A 521 0.53 -6.00 -20.87
C PHE A 521 -0.83 -6.64 -21.12
N ILE A 522 -1.50 -6.25 -22.19
CA ILE A 522 -2.81 -6.81 -22.57
C ILE A 522 -2.69 -8.30 -22.86
N PHE A 523 -1.70 -8.69 -23.69
CA PHE A 523 -1.51 -10.09 -24.05
C PHE A 523 -1.20 -10.97 -22.82
N ILE A 524 -0.28 -10.55 -21.96
CA ILE A 524 0.07 -11.30 -20.75
C ILE A 524 -1.12 -11.40 -19.81
N SER A 525 -1.93 -10.33 -19.66
CA SER A 525 -3.13 -10.40 -18.82
C SER A 525 -4.14 -11.43 -19.31
N LEU A 526 -4.38 -11.48 -20.62
CA LEU A 526 -5.26 -12.47 -21.21
C LEU A 526 -4.72 -13.90 -21.03
N VAL A 527 -3.42 -14.11 -21.26
CA VAL A 527 -2.78 -15.42 -21.03
C VAL A 527 -2.94 -15.86 -19.58
N VAL A 528 -2.73 -14.97 -18.60
CA VAL A 528 -2.90 -15.29 -17.17
C VAL A 528 -4.35 -15.63 -16.85
N ILE A 529 -5.31 -14.84 -17.34
CA ILE A 529 -6.75 -15.08 -17.09
C ILE A 529 -7.17 -16.42 -17.69
N PHE A 530 -6.84 -16.68 -18.97
CA PHE A 530 -7.23 -17.93 -19.61
C PHE A 530 -6.55 -19.16 -19.02
N SER A 531 -5.27 -19.07 -18.65
CA SER A 531 -4.57 -20.18 -17.98
C SER A 531 -5.19 -20.48 -16.60
N ALA A 532 -5.52 -19.45 -15.83
CA ALA A 532 -6.19 -19.62 -14.55
C ALA A 532 -7.61 -20.19 -14.73
N PHE A 533 -8.37 -19.73 -15.72
CA PHE A 533 -9.69 -20.24 -16.05
C PHE A 533 -9.66 -21.74 -16.37
N ILE A 534 -8.70 -22.18 -17.22
CA ILE A 534 -8.52 -23.60 -17.51
C ILE A 534 -8.25 -24.41 -16.23
N LEU A 535 -7.40 -23.90 -15.33
CA LEU A 535 -7.13 -24.57 -14.06
C LEU A 535 -8.37 -24.62 -13.16
N PHE A 536 -9.17 -23.54 -13.10
CA PHE A 536 -10.43 -23.55 -12.36
C PHE A 536 -11.42 -24.57 -12.91
N THR A 537 -11.57 -24.70 -14.22
CA THR A 537 -12.47 -25.71 -14.82
C THR A 537 -12.00 -27.15 -14.54
N VAL A 538 -10.70 -27.37 -14.38
CA VAL A 538 -10.15 -28.68 -13.99
C VAL A 538 -10.42 -28.99 -12.50
N PHE A 539 -10.30 -27.97 -11.63
CA PHE A 539 -10.47 -28.14 -10.18
C PHE A 539 -11.94 -28.14 -9.75
N GLU A 540 -12.83 -27.52 -10.55
CA GLU A 540 -14.28 -27.37 -10.28
C GLU A 540 -15.10 -27.89 -11.46
N PRO A 541 -15.10 -29.21 -11.75
CA PRO A 541 -15.78 -29.75 -12.92
C PRO A 541 -17.31 -29.62 -12.85
N ASP A 542 -17.87 -29.51 -11.63
CA ASP A 542 -19.32 -29.45 -11.39
C ASP A 542 -19.91 -28.03 -11.49
N LYS A 543 -19.05 -27.00 -11.58
CA LYS A 543 -19.49 -25.60 -11.64
C LYS A 543 -19.65 -25.12 -13.08
N ASN A 544 -20.55 -24.15 -13.28
CA ASN A 544 -20.77 -23.55 -14.60
C ASN A 544 -19.51 -22.80 -15.09
N PRO A 545 -18.98 -23.11 -16.27
CA PRO A 545 -17.79 -22.44 -16.80
C PRO A 545 -17.95 -20.93 -16.96
N PHE A 546 -19.16 -20.42 -17.23
CA PHE A 546 -19.40 -18.98 -17.34
C PHE A 546 -19.19 -18.27 -16.01
N ASP A 547 -19.68 -18.86 -14.91
CA ASP A 547 -19.53 -18.30 -13.56
C ASP A 547 -18.06 -18.38 -13.10
N LEU A 548 -17.36 -19.49 -13.44
CA LEU A 548 -15.92 -19.65 -13.19
C LEU A 548 -15.10 -18.59 -13.95
N PHE A 549 -15.49 -18.27 -15.18
CA PHE A 549 -14.80 -17.23 -15.96
C PHE A 549 -14.99 -15.84 -15.34
N PHE A 550 -16.22 -15.52 -14.89
CA PHE A 550 -16.49 -14.27 -14.17
C PHE A 550 -15.63 -14.16 -12.92
N ASP A 551 -15.61 -15.20 -12.08
CA ASP A 551 -14.81 -15.22 -10.85
C ASP A 551 -13.31 -15.10 -11.15
N THR A 552 -12.81 -15.76 -12.22
CA THR A 552 -11.42 -15.65 -12.65
C THR A 552 -11.05 -14.21 -13.02
N VAL A 553 -11.89 -13.51 -13.77
CA VAL A 553 -11.67 -12.10 -14.15
C VAL A 553 -11.72 -11.22 -12.91
N SER A 554 -12.68 -11.43 -12.02
CA SER A 554 -12.83 -10.69 -10.77
C SER A 554 -11.61 -10.83 -9.86
N VAL A 555 -11.13 -12.06 -9.67
CA VAL A 555 -9.95 -12.36 -8.83
C VAL A 555 -8.68 -11.73 -9.43
N TYR A 556 -8.46 -11.88 -10.74
CA TYR A 556 -7.31 -11.28 -11.42
C TYR A 556 -7.32 -9.75 -11.34
N SER A 557 -8.49 -9.15 -11.51
CA SER A 557 -8.66 -7.69 -11.43
C SER A 557 -8.65 -7.17 -10.00
N THR A 558 -8.60 -8.06 -8.99
CA THR A 558 -8.73 -7.74 -7.56
C THR A 558 -10.01 -6.96 -7.27
N THR A 559 -11.12 -7.36 -7.89
CA THR A 559 -12.42 -6.69 -7.72
C THR A 559 -13.20 -7.26 -6.54
N GLY A 560 -13.28 -8.58 -6.40
CA GLY A 560 -13.92 -9.21 -5.25
C GLY A 560 -15.40 -9.59 -5.42
N LEU A 561 -15.97 -9.41 -6.60
CA LEU A 561 -17.29 -9.94 -6.93
C LEU A 561 -17.17 -11.44 -7.26
N SER A 562 -18.12 -12.24 -6.84
CA SER A 562 -18.16 -13.68 -7.15
C SER A 562 -19.61 -14.12 -7.42
N LEU A 563 -19.78 -15.00 -8.42
CA LEU A 563 -21.03 -15.67 -8.75
C LEU A 563 -21.18 -16.99 -8.00
N ILE A 564 -20.06 -17.70 -7.82
CA ILE A 564 -20.05 -19.02 -7.19
C ILE A 564 -20.02 -18.92 -5.67
N GLY A 565 -19.36 -17.87 -5.14
CA GLY A 565 -19.02 -17.74 -3.73
C GLY A 565 -17.72 -18.49 -3.38
N THR A 566 -16.78 -17.77 -2.80
CA THR A 566 -15.45 -18.34 -2.46
C THR A 566 -15.50 -19.43 -1.40
N THR A 567 -16.57 -19.49 -0.62
CA THR A 567 -16.82 -20.56 0.38
C THR A 567 -17.12 -21.91 -0.25
N GLU A 568 -17.63 -21.93 -1.48
CA GLU A 568 -17.98 -23.17 -2.20
C GLU A 568 -16.82 -23.75 -3.01
N LEU A 569 -15.72 -23.01 -3.17
CA LEU A 569 -14.56 -23.46 -3.93
C LEU A 569 -13.79 -24.55 -3.20
N SER A 570 -13.25 -25.50 -3.97
CA SER A 570 -12.34 -26.54 -3.48
C SER A 570 -11.00 -25.95 -2.99
N MET A 571 -10.26 -26.72 -2.19
CA MET A 571 -8.97 -26.27 -1.65
C MET A 571 -7.95 -25.85 -2.74
N PRO A 572 -7.76 -26.59 -3.84
CA PRO A 572 -6.88 -26.17 -4.94
C PRO A 572 -7.33 -24.84 -5.57
N SER A 573 -8.66 -24.66 -5.77
CA SER A 573 -9.23 -23.43 -6.32
C SER A 573 -9.00 -22.23 -5.40
N ARG A 574 -9.10 -22.39 -4.08
CA ARG A 574 -8.80 -21.33 -3.10
C ARG A 574 -7.32 -20.93 -3.14
N VAL A 575 -6.40 -21.90 -3.29
CA VAL A 575 -4.96 -21.60 -3.46
C VAL A 575 -4.71 -20.85 -4.76
N LEU A 576 -5.32 -21.29 -5.86
CA LEU A 576 -5.23 -20.60 -7.16
C LEU A 576 -5.76 -19.16 -7.06
N THR A 577 -6.87 -18.95 -6.35
CA THR A 577 -7.44 -17.62 -6.07
C THR A 577 -6.42 -16.72 -5.35
N MET A 578 -5.75 -17.21 -4.29
CA MET A 578 -4.72 -16.43 -3.59
C MET A 578 -3.56 -16.03 -4.50
N ILE A 579 -3.08 -16.97 -5.33
CA ILE A 579 -2.00 -16.70 -6.29
C ILE A 579 -2.45 -15.65 -7.32
N LEU A 580 -3.67 -15.76 -7.83
CA LEU A 580 -4.20 -14.86 -8.83
C LEU A 580 -4.44 -13.44 -8.29
N MET A 581 -4.96 -13.30 -7.05
CA MET A 581 -5.04 -12.01 -6.34
C MET A 581 -3.66 -11.36 -6.21
N PHE A 582 -2.64 -12.12 -5.83
CA PHE A 582 -1.28 -11.63 -5.71
C PHE A 582 -0.70 -11.17 -7.05
N VAL A 583 -0.86 -11.98 -8.11
CA VAL A 583 -0.42 -11.66 -9.48
C VAL A 583 -1.15 -10.42 -10.01
N GLY A 584 -2.45 -10.33 -9.80
CA GLY A 584 -3.29 -9.19 -10.20
C GLY A 584 -2.88 -7.89 -9.52
N ARG A 585 -2.50 -7.97 -8.23
CA ARG A 585 -2.07 -6.81 -7.44
C ARG A 585 -0.68 -6.32 -7.80
N VAL A 586 0.31 -7.21 -7.86
CA VAL A 586 1.71 -6.86 -8.17
C VAL A 586 1.87 -6.50 -9.65
N GLY A 587 1.06 -7.11 -10.50
CA GLY A 587 1.11 -7.00 -11.95
C GLY A 587 2.01 -8.06 -12.59
N PRO A 588 1.51 -8.82 -13.58
CA PRO A 588 2.24 -9.95 -14.16
C PRO A 588 3.53 -9.54 -14.85
N LEU A 589 3.56 -8.40 -15.53
CA LEU A 589 4.79 -7.92 -16.20
C LEU A 589 5.85 -7.49 -15.17
N THR A 590 5.42 -6.92 -14.03
CA THR A 590 6.32 -6.54 -12.93
C THR A 590 7.00 -7.77 -12.35
N LEU A 591 6.25 -8.85 -12.11
CA LEU A 591 6.78 -10.13 -11.66
C LEU A 591 7.75 -10.72 -12.67
N LEU A 592 7.37 -10.80 -13.94
CA LEU A 592 8.22 -11.34 -15.01
C LEU A 592 9.51 -10.52 -15.17
N SER A 593 9.42 -9.19 -15.17
CA SER A 593 10.61 -8.33 -15.28
C SER A 593 11.55 -8.44 -14.08
N GLY A 594 11.02 -8.78 -12.91
CA GLY A 594 11.80 -9.05 -11.69
C GLY A 594 12.54 -10.38 -11.74
N MET A 595 11.93 -11.41 -12.38
CA MET A 595 12.51 -12.75 -12.47
C MET A 595 13.58 -12.87 -13.56
N PHE A 596 13.41 -12.15 -14.69
CA PHE A 596 14.36 -12.23 -15.78
C PHE A 596 15.47 -11.18 -15.64
N VAL A 597 16.71 -11.67 -15.58
CA VAL A 597 17.89 -10.80 -15.59
C VAL A 597 17.99 -10.12 -16.96
N SER A 598 17.96 -8.79 -16.99
CA SER A 598 18.11 -8.02 -18.22
C SER A 598 19.45 -8.35 -18.89
N ARG A 599 19.41 -8.93 -20.09
CA ARG A 599 20.60 -9.13 -20.91
C ARG A 599 21.21 -7.77 -21.29
N LYS A 600 22.54 -7.67 -21.24
CA LYS A 600 23.25 -6.48 -21.74
C LYS A 600 22.84 -6.23 -23.19
N PRO A 601 22.60 -4.98 -23.61
CA PRO A 601 22.27 -4.69 -24.98
C PRO A 601 23.40 -5.19 -25.89
N LYS A 602 23.04 -5.99 -26.91
CA LYS A 602 23.99 -6.38 -27.94
C LYS A 602 24.26 -5.14 -28.81
N TYR A 603 25.51 -4.77 -28.96
CA TYR A 603 25.91 -3.65 -29.82
C TYR A 603 25.67 -3.90 -31.31
N ALA A 604 25.51 -5.18 -31.72
CA ALA A 604 25.20 -5.57 -33.09
C ALA A 604 23.70 -5.43 -33.37
N LYS A 605 23.32 -4.60 -34.33
CA LYS A 605 21.97 -4.52 -34.88
C LYS A 605 21.88 -5.47 -36.09
N TYR A 606 20.92 -6.40 -36.03
CA TYR A 606 20.60 -7.25 -37.19
C TYR A 606 19.82 -6.43 -38.23
N PRO A 607 19.97 -6.74 -39.53
CA PRO A 607 19.19 -6.09 -40.60
C PRO A 607 17.69 -6.39 -40.44
N TYR A 608 16.86 -5.39 -40.77
CA TYR A 608 15.40 -5.55 -40.75
C TYR A 608 14.93 -6.49 -41.83
N LYS A 609 14.05 -7.42 -41.50
CA LYS A 609 13.32 -8.25 -42.44
C LYS A 609 11.82 -8.06 -42.17
N ASN A 610 11.09 -7.59 -43.18
CA ASN A 610 9.64 -7.50 -43.10
C ASN A 610 9.04 -8.91 -43.29
N LEU A 611 8.18 -9.30 -42.34
CA LEU A 611 7.36 -10.50 -42.45
C LEU A 611 5.97 -10.07 -42.91
N THR A 612 5.41 -10.76 -43.88
CA THR A 612 4.01 -10.60 -44.29
C THR A 612 3.12 -11.14 -43.16
N ILE A 613 2.29 -10.26 -42.60
CA ILE A 613 1.23 -10.61 -41.68
C ILE A 613 -0.06 -10.42 -42.45
N ASN A 614 -0.85 -11.49 -42.63
CA ASN A 614 -2.14 -11.46 -43.34
C ASN A 614 -3.14 -10.57 -42.60
#